data_ea598bb8fbb64e8f822195d171c8dbc7
#
_entry.id   ea598bb8fbb64e8f822195d171c8dbc7
#
_cell.length_a   1.000
_cell.length_b   1.000
_cell.length_c   1.000
_cell.angle_alpha   90.00
_cell.angle_beta   90.00
_cell.angle_gamma   90.00
#
_symmetry.space_group_name_H-M   'P 1'
#
loop_
_entity.id
_entity.type
_entity.pdbx_description
1 polymer ?
#
loop_
_entity_poly.entity_id
_entity_poly.type
_entity_poly.pdbx_seq_one_letter_code
_entity_poly.pdbx_strand_id
1 'polypeptide(L)'
;MRAQLAEIRGETSKTQTRRGAIDKIVRLKNRCPPQPGLITSNVPVHLTILGSGSAGNCAYVETPEARLLIDAGFSARQIRQRLATIGRTPENLTGILVTHEHIDHIQGLRILAEKLNLPIYCNRATSDALQYQLKVKIECRLFATGGCFEIGDVQVETFSIPHDAQDPVGYLLRTNNVKIGFLTDLGHTTNLVLQRVRSANVLVIEANHDVKMLQDCPRRPWSLKQRILGRHGHLSNDSAADAVQEIMTSDLRYMYLGHLSRECNKPELAQTVMAQRLEKIGANHVALSVARQDVPCPTLSL
;
A
#
# COMPACT_ATOMS: atom_id res chain seq x y z
N MET A 1 -10.89 -51.29 -62.88
CA MET A 1 -11.76 -50.54 -63.83
C MET A 1 -12.08 -49.20 -63.18
N ARG A 2 -11.50 -48.18 -63.73
CA ARG A 2 -11.99 -46.82 -64.05
C ARG A 2 -12.92 -46.24 -62.97
N ALA A 3 -12.49 -45.27 -62.19
CA ALA A 3 -12.40 -43.82 -62.47
C ALA A 3 -13.77 -43.15 -62.38
N GLN A 4 -13.97 -42.31 -61.41
CA GLN A 4 -14.51 -40.95 -61.65
C GLN A 4 -14.30 -40.06 -60.45
N LEU A 5 -13.55 -39.02 -60.70
CA LEU A 5 -13.39 -37.78 -59.91
C LEU A 5 -14.70 -36.98 -59.97
N ALA A 6 -15.08 -36.41 -58.83
CA ALA A 6 -15.94 -35.23 -58.82
C ALA A 6 -15.50 -34.30 -57.72
N GLU A 7 -15.08 -33.14 -58.16
CA GLU A 7 -14.79 -31.93 -57.41
C GLU A 7 -15.99 -31.50 -56.57
N ILE A 8 -15.73 -31.23 -55.28
CA ILE A 8 -16.61 -30.32 -54.56
C ILE A 8 -15.71 -29.17 -53.99
N ARG A 9 -16.00 -28.05 -54.57
CA ARG A 9 -15.36 -26.74 -54.30
C ARG A 9 -15.51 -26.32 -52.85
N GLY A 10 -14.46 -25.66 -52.43
CA GLY A 10 -14.25 -25.10 -51.12
C GLY A 10 -15.34 -24.16 -50.59
N GLU A 11 -15.61 -24.35 -49.34
CA GLU A 11 -16.05 -23.28 -48.47
C GLU A 11 -15.00 -23.12 -47.37
N THR A 12 -14.14 -22.12 -47.57
CA THR A 12 -13.24 -21.61 -46.55
C THR A 12 -14.06 -20.96 -45.45
N SER A 13 -14.39 -21.71 -44.41
CA SER A 13 -14.83 -21.16 -43.13
C SER A 13 -13.75 -20.20 -42.62
N LYS A 14 -14.00 -18.91 -42.77
CA LYS A 14 -13.27 -17.85 -42.10
C LYS A 14 -13.53 -17.97 -40.60
N THR A 15 -12.72 -18.72 -39.90
CA THR A 15 -12.52 -18.58 -38.46
C THR A 15 -11.91 -17.20 -38.25
N GLN A 16 -12.78 -16.22 -38.08
CA GLN A 16 -12.43 -14.92 -37.48
C GLN A 16 -11.97 -15.20 -36.05
N THR A 17 -10.68 -15.42 -35.90
CA THR A 17 -10.00 -15.25 -34.62
C THR A 17 -10.27 -13.82 -34.14
N ARG A 18 -11.15 -13.72 -33.15
CA ARG A 18 -11.31 -12.49 -32.37
C ARG A 18 -9.98 -12.20 -31.66
N ARG A 19 -9.05 -11.59 -32.39
CA ARG A 19 -7.97 -10.77 -31.84
C ARG A 19 -8.63 -9.47 -31.38
N GLY A 20 -9.25 -9.52 -30.19
CA GLY A 20 -9.94 -8.40 -29.61
C GLY A 20 -9.37 -8.09 -28.25
N ALA A 21 -8.92 -6.88 -28.09
CA ALA A 21 -8.43 -6.22 -26.89
C ALA A 21 -7.03 -6.67 -26.45
N ILE A 22 -6.01 -6.17 -27.15
CA ILE A 22 -4.66 -6.02 -26.61
C ILE A 22 -4.81 -5.18 -25.33
N ASP A 23 -4.43 -5.77 -24.21
CA ASP A 23 -4.39 -5.15 -22.89
C ASP A 23 -3.80 -3.75 -23.01
N LYS A 24 -4.56 -2.73 -22.69
CA LYS A 24 -4.04 -1.39 -22.45
C LYS A 24 -3.28 -1.40 -21.11
N ILE A 25 -2.17 -2.11 -21.07
CA ILE A 25 -1.20 -2.00 -19.98
C ILE A 25 -0.52 -0.66 -20.17
N VAL A 26 -0.97 0.34 -19.43
CA VAL A 26 -0.30 1.63 -19.40
C VAL A 26 0.97 1.46 -18.57
N ARG A 27 2.11 1.32 -19.22
CA ARG A 27 3.42 1.34 -18.55
C ARG A 27 3.76 2.77 -18.21
N LEU A 28 3.89 3.05 -16.92
CA LEU A 28 4.33 4.34 -16.43
C LEU A 28 5.82 4.53 -16.75
N LYS A 29 6.22 5.75 -17.11
CA LYS A 29 7.64 6.05 -17.37
C LYS A 29 8.42 5.99 -16.06
N ASN A 30 9.38 5.07 -15.95
CA ASN A 30 10.22 4.87 -14.76
C ASN A 30 11.35 5.92 -14.63
N ARG A 31 11.05 7.20 -14.77
CA ARG A 31 12.02 8.26 -14.51
C ARG A 31 11.42 9.22 -13.49
N CYS A 32 12.06 9.31 -12.31
CA CYS A 32 11.86 10.49 -11.49
C CYS A 32 12.32 11.71 -12.30
N PRO A 33 11.43 12.63 -12.64
CA PRO A 33 11.88 13.91 -13.16
C PRO A 33 12.72 14.61 -12.10
N PRO A 34 13.65 15.51 -12.51
CA PRO A 34 14.28 16.40 -11.56
C PRO A 34 13.16 17.11 -10.78
N GLN A 35 13.35 17.30 -9.48
CA GLN A 35 12.32 17.94 -8.64
C GLN A 35 11.89 19.25 -9.31
N PRO A 36 10.57 19.47 -9.52
CA PRO A 36 10.10 20.75 -10.01
C PRO A 36 10.59 21.80 -9.02
N GLY A 37 11.16 22.88 -9.55
CA GLY A 37 11.62 24.00 -8.74
C GLY A 37 10.50 24.42 -7.80
N LEU A 38 10.84 24.73 -6.55
CA LEU A 38 9.96 25.14 -5.45
C LEU A 38 8.82 26.04 -5.94
N ILE A 39 7.70 25.43 -6.29
CA ILE A 39 6.43 26.16 -6.36
C ILE A 39 5.95 26.21 -4.91
N THR A 40 6.18 27.32 -4.25
CA THR A 40 5.70 27.58 -2.87
C THR A 40 4.20 27.83 -2.90
N SER A 41 3.41 26.84 -3.26
CA SER A 41 1.98 26.88 -3.01
C SER A 41 1.75 26.29 -1.61
N ASN A 42 1.29 27.15 -0.70
CA ASN A 42 0.92 26.80 0.67
C ASN A 42 -0.41 26.00 0.68
N VAL A 43 -0.57 25.02 -0.19
CA VAL A 43 -1.79 24.22 -0.26
C VAL A 43 -1.60 22.99 0.61
N PRO A 44 -2.49 22.77 1.57
CA PRO A 44 -2.32 21.70 2.54
C PRO A 44 -2.39 20.31 1.89
N VAL A 45 -1.54 19.41 2.37
CA VAL A 45 -1.59 17.97 2.09
C VAL A 45 -2.29 17.32 3.28
N HIS A 46 -3.28 16.49 3.00
CA HIS A 46 -4.04 15.80 4.04
C HIS A 46 -3.74 14.30 4.02
N LEU A 47 -3.48 13.73 5.19
CA LEU A 47 -3.34 12.30 5.39
C LEU A 47 -4.36 11.82 6.43
N THR A 48 -5.08 10.75 6.11
CA THR A 48 -5.94 10.05 7.07
C THR A 48 -5.71 8.55 6.97
N ILE A 49 -5.29 7.91 8.04
CA ILE A 49 -5.33 6.46 8.10
C ILE A 49 -6.78 6.06 8.37
N LEU A 50 -7.46 5.56 7.35
CA LEU A 50 -8.85 5.15 7.43
C LEU A 50 -9.06 3.91 8.30
N GLY A 51 -8.01 3.15 8.51
CA GLY A 51 -7.90 2.02 9.41
C GLY A 51 -6.72 1.15 9.04
N SER A 52 -6.15 0.46 10.03
CA SER A 52 -4.97 -0.39 9.84
C SER A 52 -4.94 -1.56 10.81
N GLY A 53 -4.66 -2.76 10.28
CA GLY A 53 -4.55 -4.02 11.02
C GLY A 53 -4.91 -5.24 10.17
N SER A 54 -4.81 -6.42 10.72
CA SER A 54 -4.96 -7.71 10.03
C SER A 54 -6.35 -7.98 9.39
N ALA A 55 -7.32 -7.09 9.53
CA ALA A 55 -8.64 -7.23 8.90
C ALA A 55 -8.95 -6.10 7.90
N GLY A 56 -7.94 -5.28 7.57
CA GLY A 56 -8.02 -4.27 6.54
C GLY A 56 -7.10 -3.10 6.79
N ASN A 57 -6.44 -2.67 5.73
CA ASN A 57 -5.55 -1.52 5.69
C ASN A 57 -6.02 -0.56 4.59
N CYS A 58 -6.12 0.71 4.92
CA CYS A 58 -6.47 1.74 3.97
C CYS A 58 -6.06 3.11 4.51
N ALA A 59 -5.31 3.87 3.73
CA ALA A 59 -5.00 5.26 4.03
C ALA A 59 -5.49 6.15 2.89
N TYR A 60 -5.86 7.39 3.22
CA TYR A 60 -6.29 8.40 2.27
C TYR A 60 -5.31 9.56 2.27
N VAL A 61 -4.84 9.91 1.08
CA VAL A 61 -3.96 11.08 0.85
C VAL A 61 -4.66 12.02 -0.11
N GLU A 62 -4.74 13.30 0.26
CA GLU A 62 -5.34 14.35 -0.55
C GLU A 62 -4.36 15.50 -0.74
N THR A 63 -4.22 15.91 -1.99
CA THR A 63 -3.49 17.08 -2.44
C THR A 63 -4.41 17.94 -3.33
N PRO A 64 -3.99 19.10 -3.83
CA PRO A 64 -4.77 19.86 -4.80
C PRO A 64 -5.23 19.07 -6.03
N GLU A 65 -4.36 18.21 -6.57
CA GLU A 65 -4.61 17.52 -7.85
C GLU A 65 -4.84 16.01 -7.68
N ALA A 66 -4.58 15.43 -6.51
CA ALA A 66 -4.72 13.99 -6.30
C ALA A 66 -5.49 13.65 -5.03
N ARG A 67 -6.31 12.61 -5.12
CA ARG A 67 -7.01 11.96 -4.01
C ARG A 67 -6.81 10.47 -4.12
N LEU A 68 -5.92 9.94 -3.30
CA LEU A 68 -5.40 8.59 -3.42
C LEU A 68 -5.82 7.74 -2.23
N LEU A 69 -6.16 6.48 -2.49
CA LEU A 69 -6.09 5.45 -1.46
C LEU A 69 -4.75 4.71 -1.56
N ILE A 70 -4.17 4.44 -0.42
CA ILE A 70 -3.10 3.47 -0.25
C ILE A 70 -3.75 2.22 0.32
N ASP A 71 -3.86 1.20 -0.50
CA ASP A 71 -4.63 -0.02 -0.29
C ASP A 71 -6.16 0.20 -0.14
N ALA A 72 -6.92 -0.87 -0.32
CA ALA A 72 -8.36 -0.92 -0.20
C ALA A 72 -8.80 -2.17 0.57
N GLY A 73 -8.20 -2.38 1.74
CA GLY A 73 -8.32 -3.61 2.53
C GLY A 73 -9.64 -3.79 3.28
N PHE A 74 -10.52 -2.81 3.25
CA PHE A 74 -11.89 -2.92 3.76
C PHE A 74 -12.88 -3.12 2.62
N SER A 75 -14.09 -3.61 2.91
CA SER A 75 -15.14 -3.61 1.91
C SER A 75 -15.40 -2.20 1.36
N ALA A 76 -15.83 -2.10 0.10
CA ALA A 76 -16.12 -0.79 -0.52
C ALA A 76 -17.16 0.02 0.29
N ARG A 77 -18.11 -0.64 0.95
CA ARG A 77 -19.07 0.00 1.87
C ARG A 77 -18.36 0.62 3.08
N GLN A 78 -17.45 -0.12 3.71
CA GLN A 78 -16.70 0.39 4.86
C GLN A 78 -15.77 1.54 4.47
N ILE A 79 -15.10 1.45 3.29
CA ILE A 79 -14.26 2.55 2.78
C ILE A 79 -15.12 3.81 2.57
N ARG A 80 -16.30 3.69 1.94
CA ARG A 80 -17.24 4.80 1.78
C ARG A 80 -17.65 5.41 3.12
N GLN A 81 -18.00 4.59 4.09
CA GLN A 81 -18.39 5.05 5.43
C GLN A 81 -17.25 5.79 6.12
N ARG A 82 -16.02 5.27 6.05
CA ARG A 82 -14.84 5.90 6.65
C ARG A 82 -14.46 7.20 5.97
N LEU A 83 -14.54 7.28 4.64
CA LEU A 83 -14.36 8.54 3.91
C LEU A 83 -15.43 9.57 4.30
N ALA A 84 -16.67 9.14 4.47
CA ALA A 84 -17.75 10.03 4.87
C ALA A 84 -17.52 10.66 6.27
N THR A 85 -16.87 9.93 7.21
CA THR A 85 -16.55 10.51 8.54
C THR A 85 -15.57 11.68 8.48
N ILE A 86 -14.81 11.78 7.39
CA ILE A 86 -13.87 12.89 7.15
C ILE A 86 -14.37 13.86 6.07
N GLY A 87 -15.67 13.80 5.72
CA GLY A 87 -16.30 14.66 4.73
C GLY A 87 -15.85 14.38 3.29
N ARG A 88 -15.44 13.14 2.97
CA ARG A 88 -14.96 12.73 1.65
C ARG A 88 -15.81 11.59 1.10
N THR A 89 -15.73 11.40 -0.22
CA THR A 89 -16.45 10.32 -0.92
C THR A 89 -15.51 9.61 -1.89
N PRO A 90 -15.76 8.31 -2.17
CA PRO A 90 -14.91 7.56 -3.10
C PRO A 90 -15.07 8.01 -4.56
N GLU A 91 -16.13 8.73 -4.93
CA GLU A 91 -16.36 9.28 -6.28
C GLU A 91 -15.31 10.33 -6.67
N ASN A 92 -14.69 10.96 -5.69
CA ASN A 92 -13.67 11.99 -5.93
C ASN A 92 -12.24 11.42 -5.95
N LEU A 93 -12.07 10.11 -5.79
CA LEU A 93 -10.76 9.49 -5.84
C LEU A 93 -10.16 9.57 -7.25
N THR A 94 -8.85 9.77 -7.31
CA THR A 94 -8.07 9.79 -8.56
C THR A 94 -7.35 8.48 -8.82
N GLY A 95 -7.22 7.61 -7.81
CA GLY A 95 -6.61 6.30 -7.95
C GLY A 95 -6.41 5.56 -6.64
N ILE A 96 -6.03 4.29 -6.77
CA ILE A 96 -5.67 3.41 -5.65
C ILE A 96 -4.27 2.86 -5.90
N LEU A 97 -3.36 3.09 -4.98
CA LEU A 97 -2.03 2.47 -4.93
C LEU A 97 -2.15 1.16 -4.13
N VAL A 98 -1.74 0.04 -4.71
CA VAL A 98 -1.78 -1.27 -4.04
C VAL A 98 -0.37 -1.70 -3.68
N THR A 99 -0.14 -1.99 -2.40
CA THR A 99 1.17 -2.45 -1.90
C THR A 99 1.45 -3.90 -2.30
N HIS A 100 0.47 -4.76 -2.12
CA HIS A 100 0.51 -6.19 -2.47
C HIS A 100 -0.91 -6.80 -2.48
N GLU A 101 -1.01 -8.09 -2.83
CA GLU A 101 -2.27 -8.76 -3.13
C GLU A 101 -2.99 -9.42 -1.94
N HIS A 102 -2.54 -9.28 -0.70
CA HIS A 102 -3.25 -9.87 0.43
C HIS A 102 -4.64 -9.26 0.63
N ILE A 103 -5.59 -10.08 1.11
CA ILE A 103 -7.00 -9.71 1.16
C ILE A 103 -7.28 -8.48 2.03
N ASP A 104 -6.54 -8.30 3.10
CA ASP A 104 -6.61 -7.14 3.98
C ASP A 104 -6.00 -5.87 3.39
N HIS A 105 -5.53 -5.91 2.14
CA HIS A 105 -5.11 -4.77 1.32
C HIS A 105 -5.99 -4.55 0.09
N ILE A 106 -6.80 -5.54 -0.31
CA ILE A 106 -7.53 -5.49 -1.59
C ILE A 106 -9.02 -5.80 -1.50
N GLN A 107 -9.58 -6.08 -0.33
CA GLN A 107 -10.96 -6.56 -0.16
C GLN A 107 -12.02 -5.72 -0.88
N GLY A 108 -11.87 -4.39 -0.87
CA GLY A 108 -12.80 -3.45 -1.52
C GLY A 108 -12.44 -3.10 -2.96
N LEU A 109 -11.25 -3.48 -3.41
CA LEU A 109 -10.65 -3.02 -4.65
C LEU A 109 -11.54 -3.27 -5.86
N ARG A 110 -12.03 -4.51 -6.01
CA ARG A 110 -12.89 -4.90 -7.12
C ARG A 110 -14.10 -3.97 -7.27
N ILE A 111 -14.85 -3.79 -6.18
CA ILE A 111 -16.10 -3.00 -6.21
C ILE A 111 -15.82 -1.52 -6.49
N LEU A 112 -14.75 -0.98 -5.91
CA LEU A 112 -14.34 0.41 -6.16
C LEU A 112 -13.88 0.61 -7.61
N ALA A 113 -13.03 -0.30 -8.11
CA ALA A 113 -12.53 -0.22 -9.49
C ALA A 113 -13.66 -0.34 -10.51
N GLU A 114 -14.54 -1.35 -10.39
CA GLU A 114 -15.63 -1.60 -11.34
C GLU A 114 -16.68 -0.47 -11.33
N LYS A 115 -17.11 -0.01 -10.14
CA LYS A 115 -18.20 0.98 -10.04
C LYS A 115 -17.78 2.40 -10.34
N LEU A 116 -16.53 2.74 -10.05
CA LEU A 116 -16.04 4.13 -10.17
C LEU A 116 -15.02 4.30 -11.29
N ASN A 117 -14.71 3.23 -12.02
CA ASN A 117 -13.69 3.22 -13.06
C ASN A 117 -12.35 3.82 -12.58
N LEU A 118 -11.98 3.53 -11.33
CA LEU A 118 -10.79 4.07 -10.71
C LEU A 118 -9.53 3.37 -11.24
N PRO A 119 -8.49 4.12 -11.62
CA PRO A 119 -7.19 3.53 -11.97
C PRO A 119 -6.54 2.88 -10.74
N ILE A 120 -6.11 1.63 -10.92
CA ILE A 120 -5.37 0.87 -9.93
C ILE A 120 -3.89 0.88 -10.32
N TYR A 121 -3.04 1.28 -9.41
CA TYR A 121 -1.60 1.32 -9.60
C TYR A 121 -0.95 0.18 -8.80
N CYS A 122 -0.28 -0.73 -9.49
CA CYS A 122 0.45 -1.83 -8.88
C CYS A 122 1.60 -2.28 -9.81
N ASN A 123 2.49 -3.13 -9.32
CA ASN A 123 3.47 -3.78 -10.20
C ASN A 123 2.86 -4.97 -10.96
N ARG A 124 3.63 -5.57 -11.85
CA ARG A 124 3.15 -6.65 -12.71
C ARG A 124 2.76 -7.89 -11.92
N ALA A 125 3.57 -8.30 -10.96
CA ALA A 125 3.32 -9.51 -10.18
C ALA A 125 2.05 -9.38 -9.32
N THR A 126 1.88 -8.23 -8.65
CA THR A 126 0.65 -7.90 -7.92
C THR A 126 -0.57 -7.88 -8.86
N SER A 127 -0.47 -7.29 -10.07
CA SER A 127 -1.57 -7.26 -11.04
C SER A 127 -2.00 -8.67 -11.44
N ASP A 128 -1.05 -9.56 -11.73
CA ASP A 128 -1.33 -10.94 -12.13
C ASP A 128 -2.01 -11.70 -10.96
N ALA A 129 -1.54 -11.50 -9.72
CA ALA A 129 -2.15 -12.08 -8.53
C ALA A 129 -3.57 -11.54 -8.26
N LEU A 130 -3.81 -10.24 -8.45
CA LEU A 130 -5.14 -9.62 -8.33
C LEU A 130 -6.14 -10.22 -9.32
N GLN A 131 -5.76 -10.39 -10.57
CA GLN A 131 -6.64 -11.00 -11.59
C GLN A 131 -7.00 -12.44 -11.23
N TYR A 132 -6.03 -13.20 -10.72
CA TYR A 132 -6.25 -14.58 -10.29
C TYR A 132 -7.19 -14.66 -9.07
N GLN A 133 -6.95 -13.84 -8.04
CA GLN A 133 -7.74 -13.87 -6.80
C GLN A 133 -9.15 -13.32 -6.97
N LEU A 134 -9.28 -12.18 -7.66
CA LEU A 134 -10.57 -11.50 -7.79
C LEU A 134 -11.43 -12.06 -8.93
N LYS A 135 -10.86 -12.93 -9.78
CA LYS A 135 -11.51 -13.58 -10.93
C LYS A 135 -12.20 -12.59 -11.88
N VAL A 136 -11.61 -11.40 -11.99
CA VAL A 136 -12.10 -10.32 -12.87
C VAL A 136 -10.90 -9.64 -13.52
N LYS A 137 -11.14 -9.09 -14.71
CA LYS A 137 -10.14 -8.27 -15.37
C LYS A 137 -10.22 -6.85 -14.81
N ILE A 138 -9.26 -6.50 -13.95
CA ILE A 138 -9.07 -5.13 -13.48
C ILE A 138 -8.00 -4.48 -14.34
N GLU A 139 -8.29 -3.29 -14.86
CA GLU A 139 -7.30 -2.50 -15.60
C GLU A 139 -6.34 -1.85 -14.60
N CYS A 140 -5.07 -2.30 -14.63
CA CYS A 140 -4.02 -1.77 -13.78
C CYS A 140 -3.07 -0.88 -14.58
N ARG A 141 -2.68 0.25 -13.99
CA ARG A 141 -1.56 1.07 -14.44
C ARG A 141 -0.30 0.52 -13.79
N LEU A 142 0.56 -0.09 -14.62
CA LEU A 142 1.71 -0.84 -14.11
C LEU A 142 2.93 0.07 -13.94
N PHE A 143 3.52 0.00 -12.76
CA PHE A 143 4.85 0.51 -12.48
C PHE A 143 5.87 -0.63 -12.31
N ALA A 144 7.16 -0.32 -12.39
CA ALA A 144 8.21 -1.24 -11.98
C ALA A 144 8.59 -1.00 -10.52
N THR A 145 8.77 -2.06 -9.74
CA THR A 145 9.30 -1.99 -8.37
C THR A 145 10.66 -1.32 -8.36
N GLY A 146 10.87 -0.36 -7.47
CA GLY A 146 12.03 0.53 -7.45
C GLY A 146 11.94 1.73 -8.38
N GLY A 147 10.83 1.85 -9.15
CA GLY A 147 10.55 2.96 -10.05
C GLY A 147 9.87 4.15 -9.36
N CYS A 148 9.63 5.17 -10.18
CA CYS A 148 8.97 6.41 -9.79
C CYS A 148 8.02 6.85 -10.90
N PHE A 149 6.86 7.41 -10.52
CA PHE A 149 5.84 7.95 -11.43
C PHE A 149 5.04 9.05 -10.75
N GLU A 150 4.17 9.72 -11.50
CA GLU A 150 3.38 10.84 -11.00
C GLU A 150 1.87 10.57 -11.13
N ILE A 151 1.11 11.06 -10.15
CA ILE A 151 -0.36 11.11 -10.17
C ILE A 151 -0.75 12.51 -9.71
N GLY A 152 -1.19 13.36 -10.64
CA GLY A 152 -1.38 14.78 -10.37
C GLY A 152 -0.07 15.41 -9.88
N ASP A 153 -0.13 16.07 -8.76
CA ASP A 153 1.01 16.71 -8.07
C ASP A 153 1.76 15.79 -7.08
N VAL A 154 1.44 14.49 -7.08
CA VAL A 154 2.10 13.50 -6.23
C VAL A 154 3.11 12.69 -7.03
N GLN A 155 4.38 12.77 -6.67
CA GLN A 155 5.42 11.86 -7.13
C GLN A 155 5.43 10.62 -6.22
N VAL A 156 5.29 9.45 -6.81
CA VAL A 156 5.25 8.15 -6.13
C VAL A 156 6.55 7.40 -6.39
N GLU A 157 7.35 7.20 -5.36
CA GLU A 157 8.50 6.28 -5.40
C GLU A 157 8.07 4.93 -4.80
N THR A 158 8.44 3.85 -5.47
CA THR A 158 8.19 2.48 -5.01
C THR A 158 9.50 1.80 -4.65
N PHE A 159 9.48 0.92 -3.68
CA PHE A 159 10.65 0.11 -3.35
C PHE A 159 10.20 -1.24 -2.77
N SER A 160 11.00 -2.28 -3.03
CA SER A 160 10.71 -3.63 -2.53
C SER A 160 10.81 -3.68 -1.01
N ILE A 161 9.88 -4.38 -0.38
CA ILE A 161 9.89 -4.71 1.05
C ILE A 161 9.88 -6.23 1.25
N PRO A 162 10.52 -6.75 2.31
CA PRO A 162 10.51 -8.19 2.59
C PRO A 162 9.18 -8.63 3.22
N HIS A 163 8.31 -9.23 2.41
CA HIS A 163 7.04 -9.82 2.86
C HIS A 163 6.69 -11.05 2.01
N ASP A 164 5.82 -11.91 2.50
CA ASP A 164 5.40 -13.15 1.83
C ASP A 164 4.29 -12.94 0.80
N ALA A 165 4.51 -12.01 -0.12
CA ALA A 165 3.68 -11.69 -1.27
C ALA A 165 4.47 -11.81 -2.58
N GLN A 166 3.82 -11.61 -3.75
CA GLN A 166 4.49 -11.83 -5.05
C GLN A 166 5.62 -10.82 -5.31
N ASP A 167 5.35 -9.53 -5.11
CA ASP A 167 6.33 -8.45 -5.24
C ASP A 167 5.86 -7.25 -4.40
N PRO A 168 5.92 -7.36 -3.06
CA PRO A 168 5.40 -6.35 -2.17
C PRO A 168 6.24 -5.09 -2.16
N VAL A 169 5.57 -3.93 -2.11
CA VAL A 169 6.22 -2.62 -2.17
C VAL A 169 5.83 -1.71 -1.01
N GLY A 170 6.80 -0.94 -0.54
CA GLY A 170 6.57 0.29 0.20
C GLY A 170 6.48 1.48 -0.74
N TYR A 171 5.92 2.58 -0.25
CA TYR A 171 5.80 3.84 -0.98
C TYR A 171 6.46 4.99 -0.24
N LEU A 172 7.09 5.88 -1.00
CA LEU A 172 7.41 7.23 -0.57
C LEU A 172 6.68 8.20 -1.50
N LEU A 173 5.66 8.87 -0.98
CA LEU A 173 4.91 9.90 -1.69
C LEU A 173 5.57 11.24 -1.44
N ARG A 174 5.83 11.98 -2.52
CA ARG A 174 6.39 13.34 -2.47
C ARG A 174 5.42 14.30 -3.11
N THR A 175 5.05 15.34 -2.42
CA THR A 175 4.21 16.41 -2.93
C THR A 175 4.59 17.72 -2.27
N ASN A 176 4.78 18.78 -3.06
CA ASN A 176 5.31 20.04 -2.55
C ASN A 176 6.59 19.77 -1.70
N ASN A 177 6.58 20.18 -0.42
CA ASN A 177 7.69 19.97 0.51
C ASN A 177 7.44 18.81 1.50
N VAL A 178 6.42 18.00 1.27
CA VAL A 178 6.01 16.91 2.17
C VAL A 178 6.38 15.56 1.57
N LYS A 179 6.94 14.68 2.41
CA LYS A 179 7.28 13.30 2.07
C LYS A 179 6.60 12.36 3.07
N ILE A 180 5.78 11.45 2.56
CA ILE A 180 5.02 10.48 3.37
C ILE A 180 5.50 9.08 3.02
N GLY A 181 6.10 8.38 3.98
CA GLY A 181 6.55 6.99 3.86
C GLY A 181 5.47 6.02 4.32
N PHE A 182 5.24 4.94 3.56
CA PHE A 182 4.37 3.83 3.93
C PHE A 182 5.17 2.53 3.97
N LEU A 183 5.26 1.95 5.16
CA LEU A 183 5.96 0.71 5.48
C LEU A 183 5.02 -0.21 6.27
N THR A 184 4.13 -0.88 5.57
CA THR A 184 3.26 -1.92 6.14
C THR A 184 3.70 -3.28 5.64
N ASP A 185 3.48 -4.31 6.43
CA ASP A 185 3.73 -5.70 6.05
C ASP A 185 5.19 -5.97 5.67
N LEU A 186 6.09 -5.75 6.59
CA LEU A 186 7.48 -6.12 6.36
C LEU A 186 8.07 -6.93 7.53
N GLY A 187 8.71 -8.05 7.20
CA GLY A 187 9.28 -8.95 8.21
C GLY A 187 10.58 -8.43 8.83
N HIS A 188 11.34 -7.62 8.10
CA HIS A 188 12.54 -6.95 8.60
C HIS A 188 12.88 -5.72 7.74
N THR A 189 13.59 -4.77 8.32
CA THR A 189 14.08 -3.60 7.60
C THR A 189 15.39 -3.91 6.88
N THR A 190 15.46 -3.57 5.60
CA THR A 190 16.69 -3.64 4.82
C THR A 190 17.31 -2.24 4.70
N ASN A 191 18.61 -2.15 4.42
CA ASN A 191 19.27 -0.86 4.17
C ASN A 191 18.56 -0.06 3.07
N LEU A 192 18.03 -0.72 2.04
CA LEU A 192 17.26 -0.07 0.99
C LEU A 192 16.01 0.61 1.55
N VAL A 193 15.21 -0.12 2.33
CA VAL A 193 13.98 0.40 2.96
C VAL A 193 14.30 1.59 3.84
N LEU A 194 15.29 1.45 4.73
CA LEU A 194 15.71 2.52 5.64
C LEU A 194 16.16 3.78 4.89
N GLN A 195 16.98 3.63 3.85
CA GLN A 195 17.43 4.76 3.04
C GLN A 195 16.30 5.47 2.32
N ARG A 196 15.30 4.73 1.80
CA ARG A 196 14.17 5.32 1.07
C ARG A 196 13.29 6.20 1.95
N VAL A 197 13.02 5.77 3.18
CA VAL A 197 12.13 6.51 4.08
C VAL A 197 12.83 7.51 4.99
N ARG A 198 14.18 7.54 5.03
CA ARG A 198 14.96 8.41 5.92
C ARG A 198 14.64 9.90 5.80
N SER A 199 14.20 10.34 4.63
CA SER A 199 13.82 11.74 4.38
C SER A 199 12.34 12.03 4.59
N ALA A 200 11.55 11.08 5.13
CA ALA A 200 10.11 11.28 5.32
C ALA A 200 9.82 12.30 6.42
N ASN A 201 8.80 13.13 6.18
CA ASN A 201 8.24 14.02 7.20
C ASN A 201 7.15 13.32 8.00
N VAL A 202 6.45 12.38 7.36
CA VAL A 202 5.45 11.52 7.97
C VAL A 202 5.80 10.06 7.64
N LEU A 203 5.75 9.19 8.63
CA LEU A 203 5.98 7.77 8.46
C LEU A 203 4.80 6.96 8.98
N VAL A 204 4.23 6.14 8.13
CA VAL A 204 3.31 5.06 8.53
C VAL A 204 4.14 3.78 8.55
N ILE A 205 4.34 3.19 9.72
CA ILE A 205 5.18 2.01 9.91
C ILE A 205 4.41 0.92 10.65
N GLU A 206 4.66 -0.32 10.26
CA GLU A 206 4.11 -1.47 10.95
C GLU A 206 4.68 -1.59 12.38
N ALA A 207 3.80 -1.94 13.33
CA ALA A 207 4.14 -2.44 14.66
C ALA A 207 3.17 -3.59 14.97
N ASN A 208 3.39 -4.74 14.32
CA ASN A 208 2.40 -5.80 14.28
C ASN A 208 2.18 -6.49 15.61
N HIS A 209 3.23 -6.90 16.28
CA HIS A 209 3.09 -7.74 17.47
C HIS A 209 4.10 -7.42 18.58
N ASP A 210 3.69 -7.68 19.80
CA ASP A 210 4.60 -7.91 20.91
C ASP A 210 5.11 -9.35 20.84
N VAL A 211 6.41 -9.54 20.93
CA VAL A 211 7.05 -10.86 20.78
C VAL A 211 6.55 -11.85 21.83
N LYS A 212 6.43 -11.42 23.08
CA LYS A 212 5.97 -12.27 24.18
C LYS A 212 4.49 -12.64 24.01
N MET A 213 3.62 -11.66 23.69
CA MET A 213 2.21 -11.94 23.43
C MET A 213 2.03 -12.91 22.26
N LEU A 214 2.85 -12.81 21.20
CA LEU A 214 2.80 -13.73 20.08
C LEU A 214 3.25 -15.12 20.49
N GLN A 215 4.36 -15.26 21.24
CA GLN A 215 4.87 -16.54 21.72
C GLN A 215 3.87 -17.23 22.65
N ASP A 216 3.24 -16.50 23.56
CA ASP A 216 2.29 -17.02 24.53
C ASP A 216 0.87 -17.21 23.98
N CYS A 217 0.57 -16.73 22.74
CA CYS A 217 -0.77 -16.81 22.18
C CYS A 217 -1.22 -18.27 21.91
N PRO A 218 -2.24 -18.78 22.61
CA PRO A 218 -2.68 -20.17 22.45
C PRO A 218 -3.48 -20.40 21.15
N ARG A 219 -4.03 -19.33 20.56
CA ARG A 219 -4.85 -19.40 19.34
C ARG A 219 -4.03 -19.49 18.06
N ARG A 220 -2.71 -19.27 18.13
CA ARG A 220 -1.83 -19.31 16.98
C ARG A 220 -0.93 -20.54 17.04
N PRO A 221 -1.02 -21.46 16.05
CA PRO A 221 -0.14 -22.62 15.97
C PRO A 221 1.32 -22.17 15.77
N TRP A 222 2.25 -23.01 16.18
CA TRP A 222 3.69 -22.69 16.14
C TRP A 222 4.18 -22.32 14.72
N SER A 223 3.71 -23.00 13.70
CA SER A 223 4.06 -22.71 12.31
C SER A 223 3.67 -21.28 11.88
N LEU A 224 2.50 -20.79 12.34
CA LEU A 224 2.07 -19.42 12.07
C LEU A 224 2.92 -18.41 12.88
N LYS A 225 3.27 -18.72 14.13
CA LYS A 225 4.17 -17.86 14.92
C LYS A 225 5.54 -17.74 14.24
N GLN A 226 6.11 -18.84 13.76
CA GLN A 226 7.38 -18.83 13.01
C GLN A 226 7.29 -18.02 11.73
N ARG A 227 6.17 -18.11 10.99
CA ARG A 227 5.93 -17.29 9.79
C ARG A 227 5.91 -15.80 10.14
N ILE A 228 5.17 -15.41 11.19
CA ILE A 228 5.07 -14.02 11.64
C ILE A 228 6.43 -13.48 12.08
N LEU A 229 7.20 -14.25 12.83
CA LEU A 229 8.56 -13.89 13.31
C LEU A 229 9.63 -13.98 12.22
N GLY A 230 9.30 -14.57 11.07
CA GLY A 230 10.26 -14.80 10.00
C GLY A 230 10.61 -13.52 9.24
N ARG A 231 11.67 -13.59 8.41
CA ARG A 231 12.17 -12.46 7.62
C ARG A 231 11.18 -11.90 6.60
N HIS A 232 10.14 -12.66 6.25
CA HIS A 232 9.06 -12.24 5.36
C HIS A 232 7.71 -12.17 6.10
N GLY A 233 7.74 -12.13 7.44
CA GLY A 233 6.56 -12.00 8.28
C GLY A 233 6.23 -10.53 8.55
N HIS A 234 6.28 -10.14 9.84
CA HIS A 234 5.87 -8.81 10.29
C HIS A 234 6.83 -8.25 11.34
N LEU A 235 6.97 -6.94 11.40
CA LEU A 235 7.77 -6.27 12.44
C LEU A 235 7.11 -6.40 13.81
N SER A 236 7.91 -6.75 14.80
CA SER A 236 7.53 -6.56 16.19
C SER A 236 7.57 -5.08 16.60
N ASN A 237 6.98 -4.75 17.75
CA ASN A 237 7.07 -3.39 18.31
C ASN A 237 8.54 -2.94 18.46
N ASP A 238 9.40 -3.82 18.96
CA ASP A 238 10.82 -3.53 19.15
C ASP A 238 11.55 -3.34 17.82
N SER A 239 11.31 -4.22 16.84
CA SER A 239 11.92 -4.11 15.50
C SER A 239 11.50 -2.83 14.78
N ALA A 240 10.23 -2.41 14.93
CA ALA A 240 9.76 -1.13 14.43
C ALA A 240 10.49 0.05 15.10
N ALA A 241 10.68 -0.01 16.42
CA ALA A 241 11.40 1.00 17.17
C ALA A 241 12.89 1.07 16.79
N ASP A 242 13.53 -0.09 16.53
CA ASP A 242 14.91 -0.17 16.04
C ASP A 242 15.03 0.48 14.65
N ALA A 243 14.11 0.17 13.74
CA ALA A 243 14.07 0.79 12.41
C ALA A 243 13.94 2.32 12.49
N VAL A 244 13.06 2.82 13.36
CA VAL A 244 12.86 4.25 13.56
C VAL A 244 14.12 4.92 14.09
N GLN A 245 14.85 4.29 15.01
CA GLN A 245 16.14 4.82 15.48
C GLN A 245 17.15 4.99 14.35
N GLU A 246 17.20 4.06 13.38
CA GLU A 246 18.14 4.12 12.27
C GLU A 246 17.81 5.18 11.23
N ILE A 247 16.51 5.48 11.03
CA ILE A 247 16.05 6.46 10.03
C ILE A 247 15.86 7.85 10.59
N MET A 248 15.96 8.03 11.91
CA MET A 248 15.63 9.29 12.58
C MET A 248 16.44 10.46 12.01
N THR A 249 15.69 11.49 11.64
CA THR A 249 16.22 12.80 11.24
C THR A 249 15.35 13.91 11.82
N SER A 250 15.82 15.16 11.76
CA SER A 250 15.02 16.33 12.16
C SER A 250 13.81 16.57 11.26
N ASP A 251 13.73 15.90 10.09
CA ASP A 251 12.64 16.08 9.12
C ASP A 251 11.41 15.30 9.51
N LEU A 252 11.56 14.17 10.24
CA LEU A 252 10.43 13.36 10.69
C LEU A 252 9.64 14.09 11.78
N ARG A 253 8.37 14.40 11.51
CA ARG A 253 7.48 15.15 12.40
C ARG A 253 6.32 14.34 12.93
N TYR A 254 5.82 13.38 12.13
CA TYR A 254 4.63 12.60 12.45
C TYR A 254 4.89 11.12 12.17
N MET A 255 4.40 10.28 13.07
CA MET A 255 4.50 8.83 12.95
C MET A 255 3.19 8.15 13.29
N TYR A 256 2.78 7.22 12.45
CA TYR A 256 1.66 6.33 12.69
C TYR A 256 2.15 4.89 12.81
N LEU A 257 1.88 4.25 13.95
CA LEU A 257 2.04 2.82 14.08
C LEU A 257 0.81 2.13 13.51
N GLY A 258 1.01 1.27 12.54
CA GLY A 258 -0.07 0.58 11.84
C GLY A 258 0.05 -0.93 11.89
N HIS A 259 -0.92 -1.60 11.28
CA HIS A 259 -0.96 -3.05 11.08
C HIS A 259 -0.82 -3.88 12.39
N LEU A 260 -1.43 -3.38 13.48
CA LEU A 260 -1.37 -4.06 14.78
C LEU A 260 -2.20 -5.34 14.77
N SER A 261 -1.63 -6.42 15.28
CA SER A 261 -2.34 -7.68 15.53
C SER A 261 -3.34 -7.50 16.67
N ARG A 262 -4.60 -7.85 16.43
CA ARG A 262 -5.66 -7.82 17.47
C ARG A 262 -5.41 -8.79 18.62
N GLU A 263 -4.69 -9.87 18.36
CA GLU A 263 -4.49 -10.96 19.32
C GLU A 263 -3.13 -10.90 20.01
N CYS A 264 -2.12 -10.41 19.31
CA CYS A 264 -0.74 -10.45 19.75
C CYS A 264 -0.13 -9.06 19.93
N ASN A 265 -0.97 -8.02 20.06
CA ASN A 265 -0.55 -6.67 20.37
C ASN A 265 -1.65 -5.89 21.12
N LYS A 266 -1.27 -4.73 21.65
CA LYS A 266 -2.16 -3.73 22.20
C LYS A 266 -1.67 -2.36 21.76
N PRO A 267 -2.58 -1.43 21.36
CA PRO A 267 -2.19 -0.08 20.95
C PRO A 267 -1.29 0.63 21.96
N GLU A 268 -1.63 0.49 23.24
CA GLU A 268 -0.90 1.14 24.34
C GLU A 268 0.52 0.58 24.49
N LEU A 269 0.69 -0.73 24.25
CA LEU A 269 2.00 -1.38 24.33
C LEU A 269 2.90 -0.94 23.16
N ALA A 270 2.39 -0.97 21.92
CA ALA A 270 3.12 -0.50 20.76
C ALA A 270 3.52 0.98 20.91
N GLN A 271 2.59 1.81 21.40
CA GLN A 271 2.84 3.23 21.66
C GLN A 271 3.92 3.43 22.72
N THR A 272 3.87 2.66 23.82
CA THR A 272 4.85 2.76 24.91
C THR A 272 6.26 2.42 24.43
N VAL A 273 6.43 1.28 23.70
CA VAL A 273 7.73 0.86 23.18
C VAL A 273 8.32 1.93 22.25
N MET A 274 7.51 2.47 21.33
CA MET A 274 7.98 3.49 20.41
C MET A 274 8.27 4.82 21.12
N ALA A 275 7.41 5.27 22.04
CA ALA A 275 7.63 6.50 22.81
C ALA A 275 8.91 6.46 23.62
N GLN A 276 9.19 5.34 24.31
CA GLN A 276 10.45 5.13 25.05
C GLN A 276 11.67 5.18 24.13
N ARG A 277 11.56 4.63 22.91
CA ARG A 277 12.64 4.72 21.91
C ARG A 277 12.87 6.15 21.44
N LEU A 278 11.80 6.89 21.13
CA LEU A 278 11.89 8.31 20.71
C LEU A 278 12.51 9.17 21.81
N GLU A 279 12.10 8.97 23.07
CA GLU A 279 12.71 9.66 24.23
C GLU A 279 14.21 9.36 24.35
N LYS A 280 14.58 8.08 24.27
CA LYS A 280 15.98 7.62 24.37
C LYS A 280 16.89 8.25 23.33
N ILE A 281 16.38 8.50 22.12
CA ILE A 281 17.16 9.11 21.03
C ILE A 281 16.96 10.63 20.92
N GLY A 282 16.27 11.26 21.88
CA GLY A 282 16.03 12.71 21.89
C GLY A 282 15.06 13.20 20.83
N ALA A 283 14.16 12.34 20.32
CA ALA A 283 13.24 12.65 19.24
C ALA A 283 11.81 12.98 19.73
N ASN A 284 11.68 13.68 20.87
CA ASN A 284 10.40 14.02 21.50
C ASN A 284 9.55 14.99 20.67
N HIS A 285 10.11 15.56 19.61
CA HIS A 285 9.39 16.40 18.65
C HIS A 285 8.50 15.63 17.69
N VAL A 286 8.63 14.29 17.59
CA VAL A 286 7.85 13.47 16.70
C VAL A 286 6.47 13.19 17.33
N ALA A 287 5.42 13.64 16.67
CA ALA A 287 4.04 13.34 17.08
C ALA A 287 3.72 11.88 16.74
N LEU A 288 3.49 11.04 17.76
CA LEU A 288 3.23 9.63 17.64
C LEU A 288 1.73 9.32 17.76
N SER A 289 1.20 8.54 16.82
CA SER A 289 -0.18 8.05 16.82
C SER A 289 -0.23 6.55 16.53
N VAL A 290 -1.25 5.87 17.04
CA VAL A 290 -1.52 4.45 16.72
C VAL A 290 -2.77 4.36 15.86
N ALA A 291 -2.63 3.81 14.66
CA ALA A 291 -3.76 3.57 13.78
C ALA A 291 -4.56 2.36 14.26
N ARG A 292 -5.87 2.53 14.35
CA ARG A 292 -6.78 1.47 14.77
C ARG A 292 -7.44 0.80 13.58
N GLN A 293 -7.86 -0.45 13.77
CA GLN A 293 -8.54 -1.23 12.75
C GLN A 293 -9.95 -0.73 12.45
N ASP A 294 -10.64 -0.21 13.42
CA ASP A 294 -12.10 -0.01 13.44
C ASP A 294 -12.53 1.44 13.28
N VAL A 295 -11.63 2.39 13.48
CA VAL A 295 -11.93 3.82 13.41
C VAL A 295 -10.83 4.58 12.66
N PRO A 296 -11.19 5.53 11.76
CA PRO A 296 -10.21 6.41 11.14
C PRO A 296 -9.48 7.28 12.17
N CYS A 297 -8.19 7.52 11.91
CA CYS A 297 -7.42 8.52 12.64
C CYS A 297 -7.94 9.94 12.32
N PRO A 298 -7.73 10.93 13.19
CA PRO A 298 -7.88 12.33 12.82
C PRO A 298 -7.08 12.66 11.56
N THR A 299 -7.64 13.47 10.68
CA THR A 299 -6.93 13.93 9.47
C THR A 299 -5.78 14.83 9.87
N LEU A 300 -4.58 14.45 9.45
CA LEU A 300 -3.38 15.28 9.55
C LEU A 300 -3.33 16.23 8.37
N SER A 301 -3.18 17.52 8.65
CA SER A 301 -2.94 18.57 7.65
C SER A 301 -1.48 19.03 7.73
N LEU A 302 -0.78 19.05 6.61
CA LEU A 302 0.66 19.28 6.46
C LEU A 302 0.93 20.51 5.61
#